data_d6aa15f6971a40009010f359da104617
#
_entry.id   d6aa15f6971a40009010f359da104617
#
_cell.length_a   1.000
_cell.length_b   1.000
_cell.length_c   1.000
_cell.angle_alpha   90.00
_cell.angle_beta   90.00
_cell.angle_gamma   90.00
#
_symmetry.space_group_name_H-M   'P 1'
#
loop_
_entity.id
_entity.type
_entity.pdbx_description
1 polymer ?
#
loop_
_entity_poly.entity_id
_entity_poly.type
_entity_poly.pdbx_seq_one_letter_code
_entity_poly.pdbx_strand_id
1 'polypeptide(L)' 'MTLNELLKIVNSNVRIQVQIEMYGYTFKANGYRESFLSNEEKAELLDKEVKTVWITADEGISALAVALG' A
#
# COMPACT_ATOMS: atom_id res chain seq x y z
N MET A 1 6.75 -6.15 -9.64
CA MET A 1 5.38 -5.67 -9.89
C MET A 1 5.19 -4.32 -9.22
N THR A 2 4.42 -3.44 -9.82
CA THR A 2 4.10 -2.14 -9.23
C THR A 2 2.94 -2.26 -8.23
N LEU A 3 2.76 -1.23 -7.40
CA LEU A 3 1.60 -1.19 -6.50
C LEU A 3 0.29 -1.26 -7.29
N ASN A 4 0.22 -0.57 -8.43
CA ASN A 4 -0.98 -0.58 -9.27
C ASN A 4 -1.33 -2.00 -9.73
N GLU A 5 -0.33 -2.78 -10.12
CA GLU A 5 -0.54 -4.18 -10.52
C GLU A 5 -1.01 -5.04 -9.35
N LEU A 6 -0.41 -4.85 -8.17
CA LEU A 6 -0.82 -5.57 -6.96
C LEU A 6 -2.27 -5.26 -6.60
N LEU A 7 -2.66 -3.99 -6.67
CA LEU A 7 -4.03 -3.57 -6.32
C LEU A 7 -5.09 -4.19 -7.23
N LYS A 8 -4.73 -4.57 -8.44
CA LYS A 8 -5.67 -5.22 -9.37
C LYS A 8 -6.05 -6.63 -8.94
N ILE A 9 -5.20 -7.29 -8.14
CA ILE A 9 -5.42 -8.65 -7.70
C ILE A 9 -5.80 -8.76 -6.23
N VAL A 10 -5.74 -7.67 -5.48
CA VAL A 10 -6.15 -7.62 -4.07
C VAL A 10 -7.64 -7.34 -4.00
N ASN A 11 -8.36 -8.09 -3.14
CA ASN A 11 -9.78 -7.89 -2.95
C ASN A 11 -10.04 -6.51 -2.32
N SER A 12 -11.12 -5.85 -2.71
CA SER A 12 -11.47 -4.50 -2.26
C SER A 12 -11.75 -4.39 -0.76
N ASN A 13 -12.02 -5.50 -0.08
CA ASN A 13 -12.26 -5.51 1.36
C ASN A 13 -11.01 -5.80 2.19
N VAL A 14 -9.86 -5.95 1.57
CA VAL A 14 -8.58 -6.14 2.27
C VAL A 14 -8.01 -4.77 2.63
N ARG A 15 -7.73 -4.58 3.93
CA ARG A 15 -7.06 -3.35 4.37
C ARG A 15 -5.59 -3.41 3.98
N ILE A 16 -5.07 -2.32 3.46
CA ILE A 16 -3.71 -2.25 2.93
C ILE A 16 -2.94 -1.16 3.67
N GLN A 17 -1.72 -1.49 4.09
CA GLN A 17 -0.79 -0.51 4.63
C GLN A 17 0.41 -0.44 3.69
N VAL A 18 0.55 0.67 2.98
CA VAL A 18 1.69 0.91 2.10
C VAL A 18 2.77 1.63 2.90
N GLN A 19 4.00 1.15 2.78
CA GLN A 19 5.16 1.75 3.44
C GLN A 19 6.22 2.09 2.39
N ILE A 20 6.80 3.29 2.52
CA ILE A 20 7.89 3.71 1.65
C ILE A 20 8.92 4.47 2.49
N GLU A 21 10.20 4.18 2.28
CA GLU A 21 11.28 4.91 2.93
C GLU A 21 11.76 6.02 2.01
N MET A 22 11.78 7.24 2.53
CA MET A 22 12.28 8.41 1.82
C MET A 22 13.02 9.30 2.81
N TYR A 23 14.21 9.75 2.43
CA TYR A 23 15.02 10.69 3.23
C TYR A 23 15.27 10.24 4.68
N GLY A 24 15.41 8.92 4.87
CA GLY A 24 15.65 8.35 6.20
C GLY A 24 14.41 8.18 7.07
N TYR A 25 13.23 8.47 6.53
CA TYR A 25 11.95 8.30 7.23
C TYR A 25 11.11 7.24 6.54
N THR A 26 10.29 6.55 7.33
CA THR A 26 9.30 5.61 6.82
C THR A 26 7.94 6.30 6.80
N PHE A 27 7.37 6.44 5.62
CA PHE A 27 6.02 6.97 5.43
C PHE A 27 5.06 5.81 5.27
N LYS A 28 3.89 5.92 5.90
CA LYS A 28 2.85 4.90 5.85
C LYS A 28 1.54 5.50 5.37
N ALA A 29 0.86 4.78 4.49
CA ALA A 29 -0.47 5.15 4.03
C ALA A 29 -1.39 3.94 4.18
N ASN A 30 -2.50 4.11 4.88
CA ASN A 30 -3.46 3.04 5.15
C ASN A 30 -4.75 3.27 4.37
N GLY A 31 -5.39 2.19 3.97
CA GLY A 31 -6.67 2.28 3.29
C GLY A 31 -7.02 1.01 2.57
N TYR A 32 -8.05 1.10 1.73
CA TYR A 32 -8.49 0.00 0.89
C TYR A 32 -8.10 0.29 -0.56
N ARG A 33 -8.17 -0.72 -1.40
CA ARG A 33 -7.79 -0.61 -2.82
C ARG A 33 -8.36 0.63 -3.49
N GLU A 34 -9.64 0.88 -3.31
CA GLU A 34 -10.32 1.99 -3.98
C GLU A 34 -9.79 3.36 -3.54
N SER A 35 -9.41 3.49 -2.28
CA SER A 35 -8.87 4.76 -1.79
C SER A 35 -7.51 5.08 -2.41
N PHE A 36 -6.70 4.07 -2.69
CA PHE A 36 -5.42 4.28 -3.38
C PHE A 36 -5.61 4.62 -4.85
N LEU A 37 -6.59 4.00 -5.50
CA LEU A 37 -6.83 4.23 -6.93
C LEU A 37 -7.51 5.57 -7.20
N SER A 38 -8.31 6.07 -6.27
CA SER A 38 -9.10 7.30 -6.47
C SER A 38 -8.48 8.56 -5.86
N ASN A 39 -7.46 8.44 -5.02
CA ASN A 39 -6.86 9.58 -4.33
C ASN A 39 -5.64 10.07 -5.10
N GLU A 40 -5.70 11.31 -5.59
CA GLU A 40 -4.62 11.92 -6.36
C GLU A 40 -3.31 12.04 -5.56
N GLU A 41 -3.40 12.26 -4.26
CA GLU A 41 -2.21 12.34 -3.41
C GLU A 41 -1.46 11.01 -3.32
N LYS A 42 -2.17 9.90 -3.50
CA LYS A 42 -1.60 8.56 -3.47
C LYS A 42 -1.24 8.03 -4.86
N ALA A 43 -1.56 8.77 -5.92
CA ALA A 43 -1.34 8.32 -7.29
C ALA A 43 0.15 8.07 -7.59
N GLU A 44 1.03 8.85 -7.00
CA GLU A 44 2.48 8.68 -7.19
C GLU A 44 2.98 7.31 -6.68
N LEU A 45 2.28 6.72 -5.72
CA LEU A 45 2.67 5.42 -5.17
C LEU A 45 2.37 4.28 -6.13
N LEU A 46 1.42 4.45 -7.03
CA LEU A 46 0.95 3.39 -7.92
C LEU A 46 2.04 2.86 -8.85
N ASP A 47 2.97 3.71 -9.25
CA ASP A 47 4.06 3.33 -10.16
C ASP A 47 5.29 2.77 -9.43
N LYS A 48 5.29 2.79 -8.11
CA LYS A 48 6.42 2.29 -7.32
C LYS A 48 6.47 0.77 -7.34
N GLU A 49 7.68 0.22 -7.33
CA GLU A 49 7.87 -1.22 -7.27
C GLU A 49 7.56 -1.78 -5.90
N VAL A 50 6.86 -2.89 -5.87
CA VAL A 50 6.61 -3.65 -4.64
C VAL A 50 7.87 -4.45 -4.31
N LYS A 51 8.45 -4.19 -3.14
CA LYS A 51 9.64 -4.92 -2.67
C LYS A 51 9.27 -6.16 -1.88
N THR A 52 8.32 -6.03 -0.98
CA THR A 52 7.88 -7.15 -0.15
C THR A 52 6.48 -6.90 0.37
N VAL A 53 5.80 -7.97 0.74
CA VAL A 53 4.48 -7.92 1.35
C VAL A 53 4.45 -8.86 2.56
N TRP A 54 3.68 -8.45 3.58
CA TRP A 54 3.47 -9.30 4.76
C TRP A 54 2.14 -8.95 5.40
N ILE A 55 1.73 -9.75 6.36
CA ILE A 55 0.50 -9.48 7.10
C ILE A 55 0.86 -8.75 8.39
N THR A 56 0.13 -7.67 8.67
CA THR A 56 0.30 -6.87 9.87
C THR A 56 -1.05 -6.58 10.50
N ALA A 57 -1.08 -5.87 11.61
CA ALA A 57 -2.29 -5.37 12.22
C ALA A 57 -2.26 -3.85 12.23
N ASP A 58 -3.38 -3.24 11.85
CA ASP A 58 -3.57 -1.80 11.86
C ASP A 58 -4.79 -1.52 12.72
N GLU A 59 -4.56 -0.93 13.90
CA GLU A 59 -5.61 -0.67 14.90
C GLU A 59 -6.45 -1.91 15.23
N GLY A 60 -5.79 -3.07 15.34
CA GLY A 60 -6.45 -4.33 15.65
C GLY A 60 -7.09 -5.03 14.44
N ILE A 61 -6.98 -4.46 13.26
CA ILE A 61 -7.51 -5.03 12.02
C ILE A 61 -6.35 -5.63 11.21
N SER A 62 -6.52 -6.86 10.75
CA SER A 62 -5.52 -7.48 9.88
C SER A 62 -5.39 -6.71 8.58
N ALA A 63 -4.17 -6.44 8.18
CA ALA A 63 -3.88 -5.67 6.97
C ALA A 63 -2.76 -6.33 6.18
N LEU A 64 -2.80 -6.13 4.86
CA LEU A 64 -1.69 -6.49 3.99
C LEU A 64 -0.73 -5.31 3.97
N ALA A 65 0.48 -5.52 4.48
CA ALA A 65 1.52 -4.51 4.44
C ALA A 65 2.33 -4.67 3.14
N VAL A 66 2.61 -3.55 2.49
CA VAL A 66 3.31 -3.51 1.21
C VAL A 66 4.44 -2.50 1.32
N ALA A 67 5.68 -2.96 1.18
CA ALA A 67 6.84 -2.07 1.14
C ALA A 67 7.18 -1.74 -0.31
N LEU A 68 7.32 -0.46 -0.60
CA LEU A 68 7.65 0.06 -1.92
C LEU A 68 9.08 0.59 -1.96
N GLY A 69 9.63 0.61 -3.14
CA GLY A 69 10.97 1.12 -3.33
C GLY A 69 11.21 1.91 -4.58
#